data_e6e9b36959f57d63a38140824f12c795
#
_entry.id   e6e9b36959f57d63a38140824f12c795
#
_cell.length_a   1.000
_cell.length_b   1.000
_cell.length_c   1.000
_cell.angle_alpha   90.00
_cell.angle_beta   90.00
_cell.angle_gamma   90.00
#
_symmetry.space_group_name_H-M   'P 1'
#
loop_
_entity.id
_entity.type
_entity.pdbx_description
1 polymer ?
#
loop_
_entity_poly.entity_id
_entity_poly.type
_entity_poly.pdbx_seq_one_letter_code
_entity_poly.pdbx_strand_id
1 'polypeptide(L)'
;LGDVYKRQAELPKKKYKEKLAERAKKYPSVSYEIADQIEKRSGTEVRVTVPGHTQRGGTPRPYDRALCTRLGAAAAQAIIDEDYGYMIAMINDKTKRVPLKDVAGKLKTVDPDCQMIKEAKTIGISFGD
;
A
#
# COMPACT_ATOMS: atom_id res chain seq x y z
N LEU A 1 -3.22 5.41 -13.01
CA LEU A 1 -3.36 4.44 -11.88
C LEU A 1 -4.82 4.23 -11.48
N GLY A 2 -5.67 5.27 -11.44
CA GLY A 2 -7.10 5.15 -11.13
C GLY A 2 -7.87 4.19 -12.04
N ASP A 3 -7.58 4.18 -13.33
CA ASP A 3 -8.22 3.27 -14.29
C ASP A 3 -7.84 1.80 -14.12
N VAL A 4 -6.65 1.51 -13.61
CA VAL A 4 -6.24 0.13 -13.33
C VAL A 4 -7.04 -0.43 -12.15
N TYR A 5 -7.27 0.37 -11.10
CA TYR A 5 -8.07 -0.05 -9.95
C TYR A 5 -9.57 -0.11 -10.26
N LYS A 6 -10.13 0.83 -11.02
CA LYS A 6 -11.54 0.79 -11.45
C LYS A 6 -11.83 -0.44 -12.32
N ARG A 7 -10.94 -0.78 -13.26
CA ARG A 7 -11.09 -1.98 -14.10
C ARG A 7 -10.91 -3.30 -13.33
N GLN A 8 -10.27 -3.29 -12.18
CA GLN A 8 -10.17 -4.48 -11.31
C GLN A 8 -11.53 -4.89 -10.72
N ALA A 9 -12.38 -3.91 -10.40
CA ALA A 9 -13.71 -4.15 -9.84
C ALA A 9 -14.72 -4.70 -10.87
N GLU A 10 -14.48 -4.47 -12.17
CA GLU A 10 -15.43 -4.79 -13.24
C GLU A 10 -15.23 -6.16 -13.90
N LEU A 11 -14.09 -6.85 -13.65
CA LEU A 11 -13.76 -8.12 -14.29
C LEU A 11 -13.92 -9.31 -13.34
N PRO A 12 -14.54 -10.42 -13.78
CA PRO A 12 -14.50 -11.68 -13.04
C PRO A 12 -13.05 -12.06 -12.69
N LYS A 13 -12.79 -12.51 -11.47
CA LYS A 13 -11.44 -12.84 -10.93
C LYS A 13 -10.61 -13.72 -11.87
N LYS A 14 -11.22 -14.64 -12.61
CA LYS A 14 -10.56 -15.53 -13.58
C LYS A 14 -10.02 -14.75 -14.77
N LYS A 15 -10.85 -13.92 -15.42
CA LYS A 15 -10.45 -13.07 -16.56
C LYS A 15 -9.39 -12.04 -16.18
N TYR A 16 -9.44 -11.54 -14.96
CA TYR A 16 -8.42 -10.64 -14.43
C TYR A 16 -7.05 -11.33 -14.30
N LYS A 17 -7.01 -12.56 -13.75
CA LYS A 17 -5.77 -13.34 -13.66
C LYS A 17 -5.18 -13.69 -15.02
N GLU A 18 -6.01 -14.04 -16.00
CA GLU A 18 -5.57 -14.34 -17.36
C GLU A 18 -4.94 -13.11 -18.02
N LYS A 19 -5.59 -11.94 -17.93
CA LYS A 19 -5.02 -10.67 -18.43
C LYS A 19 -3.72 -10.28 -17.75
N LEU A 20 -3.61 -10.49 -16.43
CA LEU A 20 -2.35 -10.25 -15.70
C LEU A 20 -1.24 -11.18 -16.17
N ALA A 21 -1.54 -12.45 -16.42
CA ALA A 21 -0.57 -13.43 -16.92
C ALA A 21 -0.09 -13.10 -18.34
N GLU A 22 -0.98 -12.66 -19.23
CA GLU A 22 -0.62 -12.19 -20.57
C GLU A 22 0.25 -10.93 -20.52
N ARG A 23 -0.11 -9.98 -19.65
CA ARG A 23 0.64 -8.75 -19.45
C ARG A 23 2.03 -9.02 -18.90
N ALA A 24 2.14 -9.94 -17.91
CA ALA A 24 3.41 -10.33 -17.31
C ALA A 24 4.37 -11.04 -18.31
N LYS A 25 3.85 -11.64 -19.38
CA LYS A 25 4.68 -12.19 -20.46
C LYS A 25 5.37 -11.09 -21.28
N LYS A 26 4.72 -9.94 -21.41
CA LYS A 26 5.21 -8.83 -22.24
C LYS A 26 6.03 -7.80 -21.46
N TYR A 27 5.62 -7.51 -20.22
CA TYR A 27 6.25 -6.49 -19.39
C TYR A 27 6.55 -7.04 -18.00
N PRO A 28 7.78 -6.79 -17.44
CA PRO A 28 8.14 -7.21 -16.08
C PRO A 28 7.25 -6.57 -15.00
N SER A 29 6.74 -5.37 -15.25
CA SER A 29 5.79 -4.67 -14.36
C SER A 29 4.98 -3.63 -15.13
N VAL A 30 3.96 -3.08 -14.48
CA VAL A 30 3.14 -1.98 -14.99
C VAL A 30 3.99 -0.75 -15.36
N SER A 31 5.05 -0.48 -14.61
CA SER A 31 5.95 0.65 -14.88
C SER A 31 6.61 0.55 -16.24
N TYR A 32 7.02 -0.64 -16.67
CA TYR A 32 7.60 -0.85 -18.00
C TYR A 32 6.58 -0.71 -19.13
N GLU A 33 5.33 -1.12 -18.90
CA GLU A 33 4.27 -0.90 -19.88
C GLU A 33 3.94 0.59 -20.04
N ILE A 34 3.91 1.35 -18.93
CA ILE A 34 3.70 2.80 -18.96
C ILE A 34 4.87 3.49 -19.68
N ALA A 35 6.10 3.08 -19.40
CA ALA A 35 7.29 3.59 -20.08
C ALA A 35 7.22 3.39 -21.61
N ASP A 36 6.89 2.19 -22.07
CA ASP A 36 6.70 1.87 -23.50
C ASP A 36 5.62 2.75 -24.15
N GLN A 37 4.52 3.02 -23.44
CA GLN A 37 3.46 3.89 -23.93
C GLN A 37 3.90 5.36 -24.01
N ILE A 38 4.66 5.85 -23.02
CA ILE A 38 5.18 7.21 -23.02
C ILE A 38 6.19 7.36 -24.17
N GLU A 39 7.14 6.44 -24.31
CA GLU A 39 8.16 6.46 -25.36
C GLU A 39 7.52 6.49 -26.76
N LYS A 40 6.52 5.65 -27.03
CA LYS A 40 5.77 5.62 -28.31
C LYS A 40 5.03 6.91 -28.62
N ARG A 41 4.57 7.63 -27.60
CA ARG A 41 3.80 8.87 -27.78
C ARG A 41 4.68 10.11 -27.87
N SER A 42 5.78 10.13 -27.10
CA SER A 42 6.66 11.30 -27.01
C SER A 42 7.85 11.24 -27.97
N GLY A 43 8.24 10.02 -28.44
CA GLY A 43 9.47 9.81 -29.20
C GLY A 43 10.74 9.99 -28.35
N THR A 44 10.61 10.06 -27.02
CA THR A 44 11.73 10.31 -26.09
C THR A 44 12.06 9.00 -25.35
N GLU A 45 13.36 8.71 -25.19
CA GLU A 45 13.83 7.56 -24.38
C GLU A 45 13.28 7.65 -22.95
N VAL A 46 12.71 6.54 -22.46
CA VAL A 46 12.14 6.45 -21.12
C VAL A 46 12.87 5.40 -20.29
N ARG A 47 13.33 5.78 -19.11
CA ARG A 47 13.98 4.88 -18.14
C ARG A 47 13.08 4.65 -16.93
N VAL A 48 12.95 3.38 -16.51
CA VAL A 48 12.14 2.99 -15.37
C VAL A 48 13.01 2.82 -14.13
N THR A 49 12.66 3.52 -13.06
CA THR A 49 13.25 3.31 -11.73
C THR A 49 12.11 2.99 -10.75
N VAL A 50 12.23 1.85 -10.07
CA VAL A 50 11.28 1.42 -9.03
C VAL A 50 12.00 1.44 -7.68
N PRO A 51 11.98 2.56 -6.94
CA PRO A 51 12.79 2.73 -5.73
C PRO A 51 12.36 1.83 -4.56
N GLY A 52 11.13 1.30 -4.56
CA GLY A 52 10.66 0.30 -3.60
C GLY A 52 11.02 0.60 -2.14
N HIS A 53 11.88 -0.24 -1.56
CA HIS A 53 12.32 -0.12 -0.18
C HIS A 53 13.09 1.17 0.14
N THR A 54 13.71 1.80 -0.84
CA THR A 54 14.41 3.07 -0.66
C THR A 54 13.47 4.17 -0.15
N GLN A 55 12.21 4.17 -0.59
CA GLN A 55 11.19 5.12 -0.11
C GLN A 55 10.73 4.84 1.33
N ARG A 56 10.92 3.61 1.80
CA ARG A 56 10.55 3.18 3.15
C ARG A 56 11.76 3.17 4.10
N GLY A 57 12.95 3.42 3.59
CA GLY A 57 14.18 3.48 4.35
C GLY A 57 14.34 4.80 5.09
N GLY A 58 15.39 4.87 5.90
CA GLY A 58 15.77 6.03 6.67
C GLY A 58 15.68 5.81 8.17
N THR A 59 16.19 6.78 8.93
CA THR A 59 16.19 6.75 10.39
C THR A 59 14.76 6.94 10.93
N PRO A 60 14.26 6.03 11.79
CA PRO A 60 12.93 6.16 12.36
C PRO A 60 12.83 7.43 13.22
N ARG A 61 11.71 8.12 13.11
CA ARG A 61 11.42 9.31 13.89
C ARG A 61 11.03 8.96 15.33
N PRO A 62 11.04 9.90 16.28
CA PRO A 62 10.63 9.65 17.67
C PRO A 62 9.25 8.99 17.77
N TYR A 63 8.29 9.42 16.96
CA TYR A 63 6.95 8.80 16.90
C TYR A 63 7.02 7.32 16.52
N ASP A 64 7.79 6.96 15.47
CA ASP A 64 7.93 5.57 15.02
C ASP A 64 8.54 4.70 16.12
N ARG A 65 9.54 5.21 16.83
CA ARG A 65 10.21 4.50 17.93
C ARG A 65 9.26 4.26 19.09
N ALA A 66 8.53 5.29 19.53
CA ALA A 66 7.54 5.18 20.60
C ALA A 66 6.42 4.20 20.22
N LEU A 67 5.90 4.29 19.00
CA LEU A 67 4.86 3.40 18.49
C LEU A 67 5.34 1.95 18.46
N CYS A 68 6.52 1.68 17.89
CA CYS A 68 7.08 0.33 17.82
C CYS A 68 7.36 -0.25 19.21
N THR A 69 7.85 0.55 20.15
CA THR A 69 8.06 0.11 21.54
C THR A 69 6.74 -0.31 22.20
N ARG A 70 5.69 0.48 22.04
CA ARG A 70 4.36 0.17 22.60
C ARG A 70 3.75 -1.09 21.97
N LEU A 71 3.82 -1.20 20.64
CA LEU A 71 3.32 -2.40 19.93
C LEU A 71 4.12 -3.64 20.30
N GLY A 72 5.46 -3.52 20.39
CA GLY A 72 6.34 -4.63 20.76
C GLY A 72 6.11 -5.12 22.18
N ALA A 73 5.97 -4.21 23.15
CA ALA A 73 5.66 -4.54 24.53
C ALA A 73 4.30 -5.27 24.65
N ALA A 74 3.28 -4.78 23.95
CA ALA A 74 1.96 -5.43 23.94
C ALA A 74 1.98 -6.79 23.25
N ALA A 75 2.80 -6.97 22.20
CA ALA A 75 2.98 -8.25 21.54
C ALA A 75 3.71 -9.27 22.46
N ALA A 76 4.76 -8.82 23.15
CA ALA A 76 5.47 -9.66 24.13
C ALA A 76 4.55 -10.11 25.26
N GLN A 77 3.71 -9.19 25.77
CA GLN A 77 2.72 -9.54 26.79
C GLN A 77 1.70 -10.55 26.29
N ALA A 78 1.23 -10.44 25.04
CA ALA A 78 0.32 -11.41 24.46
C ALA A 78 0.94 -12.82 24.35
N ILE A 79 2.25 -12.91 24.09
CA ILE A 79 2.99 -14.18 24.08
C ILE A 79 3.10 -14.75 25.51
N ILE A 80 3.41 -13.92 26.49
CA ILE A 80 3.48 -14.32 27.91
C ILE A 80 2.12 -14.82 28.42
N ASP A 81 1.04 -14.16 28.00
CA ASP A 81 -0.33 -14.55 28.34
C ASP A 81 -0.82 -15.79 27.57
N GLU A 82 0.00 -16.35 26.65
CA GLU A 82 -0.36 -17.43 25.72
C GLU A 82 -1.61 -17.11 24.89
N ASP A 83 -1.89 -15.81 24.64
CA ASP A 83 -3.07 -15.33 23.91
C ASP A 83 -2.71 -15.06 22.45
N TYR A 84 -2.92 -16.07 21.61
CA TYR A 84 -2.54 -16.10 20.20
C TYR A 84 -3.73 -15.83 19.26
N GLY A 85 -3.41 -15.60 17.96
CA GLY A 85 -4.44 -15.38 16.94
C GLY A 85 -4.87 -13.91 16.79
N TYR A 86 -4.07 -12.99 17.33
CA TYR A 86 -4.35 -11.55 17.30
C TYR A 86 -3.25 -10.76 16.59
N MET A 87 -3.64 -9.63 16.02
CA MET A 87 -2.76 -8.55 15.63
C MET A 87 -2.79 -7.49 16.73
N ILE A 88 -1.63 -6.96 17.12
CA ILE A 88 -1.58 -5.80 18.01
C ILE A 88 -1.78 -4.54 17.17
N ALA A 89 -2.80 -3.76 17.49
CA ALA A 89 -3.13 -2.51 16.81
C ALA A 89 -3.08 -1.32 17.77
N MET A 90 -2.81 -0.13 17.20
CA MET A 90 -2.96 1.14 17.91
C MET A 90 -4.30 1.77 17.53
N ILE A 91 -5.21 1.92 18.50
CA ILE A 91 -6.55 2.48 18.30
C ILE A 91 -6.79 3.53 19.38
N ASN A 92 -7.01 4.78 18.96
CA ASN A 92 -7.21 5.92 19.89
C ASN A 92 -6.13 5.98 20.96
N ASP A 93 -4.86 5.92 20.53
CA ASP A 93 -3.67 5.97 21.39
C ASP A 93 -3.59 4.85 22.46
N LYS A 94 -4.25 3.73 22.24
CA LYS A 94 -4.20 2.54 23.10
C LYS A 94 -3.89 1.30 22.25
N THR A 95 -3.05 0.41 22.78
CA THR A 95 -2.82 -0.89 22.17
C THR A 95 -4.04 -1.79 22.37
N LYS A 96 -4.46 -2.49 21.30
CA LYS A 96 -5.57 -3.44 21.33
C LYS A 96 -5.19 -4.72 20.57
N ARG A 97 -5.69 -5.85 21.05
CA ARG A 97 -5.64 -7.15 20.37
C ARG A 97 -6.81 -7.23 19.41
N VAL A 98 -6.53 -7.34 18.11
CA VAL A 98 -7.54 -7.46 17.04
C VAL A 98 -7.46 -8.87 16.47
N PRO A 99 -8.53 -9.66 16.47
CA PRO A 99 -8.51 -11.03 15.95
C PRO A 99 -8.01 -11.08 14.50
N LEU A 100 -7.11 -11.99 14.17
CA LEU A 100 -6.58 -12.13 12.80
C LEU A 100 -7.69 -12.41 11.77
N LYS A 101 -8.76 -13.09 12.16
CA LYS A 101 -9.94 -13.31 11.30
C LYS A 101 -10.62 -12.02 10.86
N ASP A 102 -10.52 -10.97 11.66
CA ASP A 102 -11.13 -9.66 11.36
C ASP A 102 -10.25 -8.81 10.43
N VAL A 103 -8.99 -9.20 10.28
CA VAL A 103 -7.97 -8.51 9.45
C VAL A 103 -7.71 -9.28 8.15
N ALA A 104 -7.77 -10.61 8.19
CA ALA A 104 -7.45 -11.46 7.06
C ALA A 104 -8.31 -11.14 5.83
N GLY A 105 -7.65 -10.96 4.70
CA GLY A 105 -8.30 -10.63 3.43
C GLY A 105 -8.83 -9.19 3.31
N LYS A 106 -8.60 -8.35 4.31
CA LYS A 106 -8.97 -6.92 4.29
C LYS A 106 -7.71 -6.07 4.08
N LEU A 107 -7.72 -5.24 3.05
CA LEU A 107 -6.68 -4.25 2.82
C LEU A 107 -7.14 -2.89 3.38
N LYS A 108 -6.34 -2.33 4.30
CA LYS A 108 -6.57 -0.95 4.75
C LYS A 108 -6.09 0.01 3.66
N THR A 109 -7.01 0.73 3.06
CA THR A 109 -6.73 1.78 2.07
C THR A 109 -6.84 3.15 2.72
N VAL A 110 -6.20 4.15 2.10
CA VAL A 110 -6.41 5.56 2.44
C VAL A 110 -7.70 6.02 1.76
N ASP A 111 -8.60 6.65 2.52
CA ASP A 111 -9.80 7.27 1.98
C ASP A 111 -9.41 8.52 1.17
N PRO A 112 -9.72 8.58 -0.14
CA PRO A 112 -9.41 9.75 -0.97
C PRO A 112 -10.07 11.04 -0.47
N ASP A 113 -11.17 10.93 0.24
CA ASP A 113 -11.93 12.05 0.79
C ASP A 113 -11.52 12.44 2.22
N CYS A 114 -10.52 11.79 2.80
CA CYS A 114 -10.06 12.12 4.14
C CYS A 114 -9.44 13.54 4.19
N GLN A 115 -9.49 14.14 5.38
CA GLN A 115 -9.02 15.51 5.59
C GLN A 115 -7.56 15.71 5.18
N MET A 116 -6.68 14.76 5.46
CA MET A 116 -5.26 14.83 5.10
C MET A 116 -5.04 14.98 3.58
N ILE A 117 -5.81 14.26 2.77
CA ILE A 117 -5.75 14.38 1.30
C ILE A 117 -6.24 15.75 0.84
N LYS A 118 -7.34 16.26 1.43
CA LYS A 118 -7.86 17.59 1.11
C LYS A 118 -6.87 18.70 1.47
N GLU A 119 -6.24 18.62 2.63
CA GLU A 119 -5.18 19.54 3.06
C GLU A 119 -3.96 19.48 2.13
N ALA A 120 -3.50 18.28 1.76
CA ALA A 120 -2.40 18.12 0.83
C ALA A 120 -2.70 18.73 -0.55
N LYS A 121 -3.91 18.56 -1.08
CA LYS A 121 -4.36 19.23 -2.32
C LYS A 121 -4.36 20.73 -2.19
N THR A 122 -4.77 21.28 -1.03
CA THR A 122 -4.79 22.73 -0.78
C THR A 122 -3.39 23.36 -0.86
N ILE A 123 -2.35 22.63 -0.47
CA ILE A 123 -0.94 23.09 -0.60
C ILE A 123 -0.29 22.70 -1.93
N GLY A 124 -1.06 22.23 -2.92
CA GLY A 124 -0.61 21.99 -4.29
C GLY A 124 -0.02 20.59 -4.54
N ILE A 125 -0.22 19.62 -3.65
CA ILE A 125 0.21 18.23 -3.90
C ILE A 125 -0.78 17.57 -4.85
N SER A 126 -0.30 17.08 -6.00
CA SER A 126 -1.11 16.36 -6.99
C SER A 126 -1.22 14.88 -6.61
N PHE A 127 -2.42 14.33 -6.70
CA PHE A 127 -2.70 12.90 -6.54
C PHE A 127 -3.00 12.21 -7.87
N GLY A 128 -2.87 12.93 -9.00
CA GLY A 128 -3.08 12.39 -10.34
C GLY A 128 -4.57 12.24 -10.72
N ASP A 129 -5.43 13.02 -10.09
CA ASP A 129 -6.88 13.12 -10.33
C ASP A 129 -7.27 14.43 -10.98
#